data_48f3e56de5024a8eca58ec64b5810bc2
#
_entry.id   48f3e56de5024a8eca58ec64b5810bc2
#
_cell.length_a   1.000
_cell.length_b   1.000
_cell.length_c   1.000
_cell.angle_alpha   90.00
_cell.angle_beta   90.00
_cell.angle_gamma   90.00
#
_symmetry.space_group_name_H-M   'P 1'
#
loop_
_entity.id
_entity.type
_entity.pdbx_description
1 polymer ?
#
loop_
_entity_poly.entity_id
_entity_poly.type
_entity_poly.pdbx_seq_one_letter_code
_entity_poly.pdbx_strand_id
1 'polypeptide(L)'
;SDVYKRQDMVEIIRQAALLHDVGKIGIPEYVLNKADKLTDDEYETIKGHVEASIDIIRHLPSLDYVIPAVIGHHERYDGKGYPRRIAGEDIPLTARILCVADSFDAMTSKRCYKKAFPLNVAREKLLQDAGKQFDPDLVYKFVECLDNGTITLVKAEEI
;
A
#
# COMPACT_ATOMS: atom_id res chain seq x y z
N SER A 1 4.24 -27.75 7.11
CA SER A 1 3.87 -26.59 7.98
C SER A 1 4.20 -25.23 7.33
N ASP A 2 5.34 -25.04 6.65
CA ASP A 2 5.71 -23.75 6.05
C ASP A 2 4.91 -23.40 4.79
N VAL A 3 4.41 -24.40 4.05
CA VAL A 3 3.55 -24.20 2.88
C VAL A 3 2.21 -23.63 3.31
N TYR A 4 1.61 -24.15 4.39
CA TYR A 4 0.35 -23.62 4.94
C TYR A 4 0.52 -22.18 5.45
N LYS A 5 1.60 -21.87 6.15
CA LYS A 5 1.89 -20.50 6.62
C LYS A 5 2.05 -19.51 5.47
N ARG A 6 2.62 -19.93 4.33
CA ARG A 6 2.73 -19.08 3.13
C ARG A 6 1.38 -18.83 2.48
N GLN A 7 0.53 -19.85 2.37
CA GLN A 7 -0.82 -19.70 1.82
C GLN A 7 -1.67 -18.77 2.67
N ASP A 8 -1.60 -18.92 4.01
CA ASP A 8 -2.29 -18.02 4.92
C ASP A 8 -1.80 -16.57 4.77
N MET A 9 -0.49 -16.35 4.63
CA MET A 9 0.06 -15.01 4.44
C MET A 9 -0.36 -14.38 3.11
N VAL A 10 -0.37 -15.14 2.02
CA VAL A 10 -0.84 -14.65 0.71
C VAL A 10 -2.31 -14.25 0.78
N GLU A 11 -3.15 -15.06 1.44
CA GLU A 11 -4.56 -14.73 1.60
C GLU A 11 -4.76 -13.49 2.48
N ILE A 12 -4.00 -13.34 3.56
CA ILE A 12 -4.01 -12.13 4.40
C ILE A 12 -3.69 -10.88 3.56
N ILE A 13 -2.64 -10.93 2.75
CA ILE A 13 -2.23 -9.80 1.92
C ILE A 13 -3.30 -9.50 0.86
N ARG A 14 -3.88 -10.53 0.24
CA ARG A 14 -4.94 -10.38 -0.77
C ARG A 14 -6.18 -9.70 -0.18
N GLN A 15 -6.64 -10.13 0.98
CA GLN A 15 -7.79 -9.52 1.66
C GLN A 15 -7.47 -8.11 2.16
N ALA A 16 -6.27 -7.91 2.73
CA ALA A 16 -5.83 -6.59 3.15
C ALA A 16 -5.76 -5.61 1.98
N ALA A 17 -5.27 -6.04 0.81
CA ALA A 17 -5.20 -5.21 -0.39
C ALA A 17 -6.59 -4.75 -0.87
N LEU A 18 -7.63 -5.56 -0.67
CA LEU A 18 -9.00 -5.17 -1.00
C LEU A 18 -9.61 -4.18 0.01
N LEU A 19 -9.16 -4.20 1.25
CA LEU A 19 -9.79 -3.50 2.36
C LEU A 19 -9.00 -2.30 2.89
N HIS A 20 -7.70 -2.17 2.55
CA HIS A 20 -6.82 -1.17 3.16
C HIS A 20 -7.34 0.28 3.04
N ASP A 21 -8.03 0.56 1.97
CA ASP A 21 -8.52 1.89 1.61
C ASP A 21 -10.03 2.07 1.82
N VAL A 22 -10.74 1.10 2.39
CA VAL A 22 -12.20 1.17 2.56
C VAL A 22 -12.64 2.39 3.37
N GLY A 23 -11.82 2.85 4.31
CA GLY A 23 -12.07 4.04 5.11
C GLY A 23 -12.08 5.36 4.32
N LYS A 24 -11.59 5.36 3.08
CA LYS A 24 -11.67 6.52 2.19
C LYS A 24 -13.10 6.92 1.86
N ILE A 25 -14.08 6.04 2.07
CA ILE A 25 -15.51 6.37 1.93
C ILE A 25 -15.95 7.54 2.82
N GLY A 26 -15.26 7.74 3.95
CA GLY A 26 -15.52 8.85 4.88
C GLY A 26 -14.82 10.17 4.53
N ILE A 27 -13.97 10.18 3.50
CA ILE A 27 -13.21 11.38 3.13
C ILE A 27 -14.03 12.21 2.12
N PRO A 28 -14.16 13.54 2.31
CA PRO A 28 -14.86 14.40 1.35
C PRO A 28 -14.26 14.29 -0.05
N GLU A 29 -15.13 14.19 -1.06
CA GLU A 29 -14.74 13.99 -2.45
C GLU A 29 -13.81 15.10 -2.97
N TYR A 30 -14.03 16.34 -2.56
CA TYR A 30 -13.20 17.48 -2.97
C TYR A 30 -11.75 17.37 -2.45
N VAL A 31 -11.52 16.64 -1.35
CA VAL A 31 -10.17 16.36 -0.84
C VAL A 31 -9.51 15.21 -1.63
N LEU A 32 -10.28 14.13 -1.87
CA LEU A 32 -9.78 12.96 -2.61
C LEU A 32 -9.41 13.29 -4.06
N ASN A 33 -10.21 14.15 -4.71
CA ASN A 33 -10.06 14.50 -6.13
C ASN A 33 -9.27 15.80 -6.35
N LYS A 34 -8.68 16.37 -5.30
CA LYS A 34 -7.94 17.63 -5.41
C LYS A 34 -6.72 17.45 -6.33
N ALA A 35 -6.67 18.24 -7.39
CA ALA A 35 -5.57 18.23 -8.35
C ALA A 35 -4.33 18.98 -7.84
N ASP A 36 -4.55 19.97 -6.96
CA ASP A 36 -3.50 20.78 -6.36
C ASP A 36 -2.91 20.11 -5.10
N LYS A 37 -1.81 20.66 -4.62
CA LYS A 37 -1.18 20.20 -3.37
C LYS A 37 -2.17 20.33 -2.21
N LEU A 38 -2.28 19.25 -1.42
CA LEU A 38 -3.09 19.24 -0.19
C LEU A 38 -2.54 20.22 0.84
N THR A 39 -3.43 20.86 1.59
CA THR A 39 -3.06 21.55 2.84
C THR A 39 -2.72 20.53 3.93
N ASP A 40 -2.10 20.98 5.01
CA ASP A 40 -1.76 20.11 6.13
C ASP A 40 -3.03 19.48 6.74
N ASP A 41 -4.11 20.23 6.89
CA ASP A 41 -5.41 19.75 7.41
C ASP A 41 -6.05 18.70 6.48
N GLU A 42 -6.02 18.94 5.18
CA GLU A 42 -6.52 17.98 4.18
C GLU A 42 -5.66 16.69 4.19
N TYR A 43 -4.36 16.83 4.37
CA TYR A 43 -3.47 15.67 4.48
C TYR A 43 -3.75 14.86 5.75
N GLU A 44 -3.97 15.54 6.89
CA GLU A 44 -4.40 14.86 8.12
C GLU A 44 -5.76 14.16 7.94
N THR A 45 -6.70 14.78 7.23
CA THR A 45 -8.00 14.17 6.89
C THR A 45 -7.80 12.89 6.08
N ILE A 46 -6.91 12.91 5.09
CA ILE A 46 -6.61 11.70 4.30
C ILE A 46 -5.97 10.61 5.17
N LYS A 47 -5.03 10.93 6.05
CA LYS A 47 -4.40 9.94 6.94
C LYS A 47 -5.42 9.22 7.83
N GLY A 48 -6.50 9.89 8.19
CA GLY A 48 -7.60 9.31 8.97
C GLY A 48 -8.27 8.09 8.33
N HIS A 49 -8.11 7.85 7.00
CA HIS A 49 -8.71 6.68 6.35
C HIS A 49 -8.18 5.36 6.93
N VAL A 50 -6.97 5.32 7.45
CA VAL A 50 -6.39 4.11 8.05
C VAL A 50 -7.20 3.67 9.26
N GLU A 51 -7.45 4.60 10.19
CA GLU A 51 -8.26 4.32 11.39
C GLU A 51 -9.71 4.01 11.00
N ALA A 52 -10.29 4.77 10.08
CA ALA A 52 -11.63 4.51 9.56
C ALA A 52 -11.74 3.12 8.89
N SER A 53 -10.72 2.67 8.15
CA SER A 53 -10.68 1.32 7.60
C SER A 53 -10.70 0.26 8.71
N ILE A 54 -9.92 0.45 9.75
CA ILE A 54 -9.86 -0.47 10.89
C ILE A 54 -11.19 -0.51 11.63
N ASP A 55 -11.82 0.63 11.84
CA ASP A 55 -13.13 0.70 12.51
C ASP A 55 -14.19 -0.07 11.72
N ILE A 56 -14.17 0.03 10.39
CA ILE A 56 -15.07 -0.77 9.53
C ILE A 56 -14.74 -2.27 9.66
N ILE A 57 -13.46 -2.66 9.56
CA ILE A 57 -13.03 -4.06 9.58
C ILE A 57 -13.37 -4.72 10.92
N ARG A 58 -13.25 -4.01 12.05
CA ARG A 58 -13.58 -4.54 13.39
C ARG A 58 -15.04 -4.95 13.56
N HIS A 59 -15.95 -4.43 12.73
CA HIS A 59 -17.34 -4.90 12.70
C HIS A 59 -17.52 -6.25 11.97
N LEU A 60 -16.42 -6.78 11.39
CA LEU A 60 -16.38 -8.05 10.68
C LEU A 60 -15.32 -8.95 11.35
N PRO A 61 -15.62 -9.59 12.51
CA PRO A 61 -14.62 -10.33 13.31
C PRO A 61 -13.86 -11.40 12.53
N SER A 62 -14.48 -11.97 11.48
CA SER A 62 -13.82 -12.92 10.57
C SER A 62 -12.69 -12.34 9.75
N LEU A 63 -12.51 -11.01 9.74
CA LEU A 63 -11.49 -10.28 9.00
C LEU A 63 -10.45 -9.60 9.89
N ASP A 64 -10.49 -9.78 11.21
CA ASP A 64 -9.55 -9.14 12.13
C ASP A 64 -8.08 -9.44 11.81
N TYR A 65 -7.81 -10.57 11.17
CA TYR A 65 -6.47 -11.00 10.78
C TYR A 65 -5.80 -10.09 9.74
N VAL A 66 -6.55 -9.24 9.02
CA VAL A 66 -5.99 -8.29 8.05
C VAL A 66 -5.55 -6.97 8.70
N ILE A 67 -6.03 -6.67 9.92
CA ILE A 67 -5.76 -5.40 10.62
C ILE A 67 -4.27 -5.06 10.69
N PRO A 68 -3.35 -5.98 11.03
CA PRO A 68 -1.92 -5.66 11.08
C PRO A 68 -1.36 -5.16 9.74
N ALA A 69 -1.85 -5.69 8.62
CA ALA A 69 -1.45 -5.23 7.29
C ALA A 69 -2.05 -3.85 6.98
N VAL A 70 -3.34 -3.67 7.26
CA VAL A 70 -4.08 -2.44 6.99
C VAL A 70 -3.55 -1.27 7.82
N ILE A 71 -3.32 -1.45 9.13
CA ILE A 71 -2.81 -0.36 9.97
C ILE A 71 -1.40 0.07 9.61
N GLY A 72 -0.59 -0.85 9.06
CA GLY A 72 0.84 -0.62 8.81
C GLY A 72 1.19 -0.25 7.36
N HIS A 73 0.23 -0.23 6.42
CA HIS A 73 0.57 -0.06 5.00
C HIS A 73 1.11 1.34 4.63
N HIS A 74 0.89 2.34 5.48
CA HIS A 74 1.48 3.68 5.37
C HIS A 74 2.64 3.93 6.33
N GLU A 75 3.05 2.91 7.10
CA GLU A 75 4.31 2.98 7.81
C GLU A 75 5.47 2.95 6.82
N ARG A 76 6.54 3.67 7.17
CA ARG A 76 7.74 3.73 6.35
C ARG A 76 8.88 2.99 7.03
N TYR A 77 9.70 2.32 6.26
CA TYR A 77 10.84 1.56 6.78
C TYR A 77 11.79 2.44 7.62
N ASP A 78 11.90 3.74 7.31
CA ASP A 78 12.67 4.73 8.05
C ASP A 78 11.97 5.32 9.30
N GLY A 79 10.77 4.85 9.66
CA GLY A 79 10.01 5.29 10.82
C GLY A 79 9.30 6.64 10.65
N LYS A 80 9.28 7.21 9.46
CA LYS A 80 8.64 8.51 9.18
C LYS A 80 7.22 8.38 8.63
N GLY A 81 6.65 7.18 8.70
CA GLY A 81 5.29 6.88 8.27
C GLY A 81 4.22 7.22 9.30
N TYR A 82 3.04 6.65 9.13
CA TYR A 82 1.90 6.78 10.02
C TYR A 82 1.05 5.51 10.01
N PRO A 83 0.19 5.28 11.02
CA PRO A 83 -0.14 6.15 12.15
C PRO A 83 0.80 5.99 13.36
N ARG A 84 1.54 4.88 13.50
CA ARG A 84 2.30 4.52 14.71
C ARG A 84 3.76 4.95 14.69
N ARG A 85 4.31 5.28 13.53
CA ARG A 85 5.71 5.66 13.29
C ARG A 85 6.71 4.59 13.73
N ILE A 86 6.36 3.33 13.51
CA ILE A 86 7.27 2.20 13.71
C ILE A 86 8.20 2.04 12.51
N ALA A 87 9.35 1.40 12.69
CA ALA A 87 10.40 1.34 11.67
C ALA A 87 10.90 -0.10 11.44
N GLY A 88 11.50 -0.32 10.28
CA GLY A 88 12.19 -1.57 9.98
C GLY A 88 11.29 -2.80 10.10
N GLU A 89 11.78 -3.81 10.79
CA GLU A 89 11.09 -5.08 10.98
C GLU A 89 10.00 -5.04 12.07
N ASP A 90 9.88 -3.96 12.84
CA ASP A 90 8.74 -3.74 13.73
C ASP A 90 7.44 -3.54 12.94
N ILE A 91 7.54 -3.16 11.65
CA ILE A 91 6.40 -3.12 10.73
C ILE A 91 6.08 -4.55 10.29
N PRO A 92 4.84 -5.05 10.47
CA PRO A 92 4.46 -6.39 10.02
C PRO A 92 4.85 -6.64 8.56
N LEU A 93 5.36 -7.83 8.24
CA LEU A 93 5.78 -8.18 6.89
C LEU A 93 4.66 -7.99 5.87
N THR A 94 3.43 -8.35 6.22
CA THR A 94 2.24 -8.15 5.37
C THR A 94 1.99 -6.68 5.04
N ALA A 95 2.23 -5.78 5.98
CA ALA A 95 2.12 -4.33 5.79
C ALA A 95 3.26 -3.81 4.89
N ARG A 96 4.49 -4.27 5.09
CA ARG A 96 5.64 -3.90 4.23
C ARG A 96 5.43 -4.33 2.78
N ILE A 97 4.88 -5.53 2.56
CA ILE A 97 4.55 -6.02 1.21
C ILE A 97 3.43 -5.18 0.59
N LEU A 98 2.37 -4.90 1.35
CA LEU A 98 1.25 -4.09 0.88
C LEU A 98 1.71 -2.67 0.52
N CYS A 99 2.60 -2.07 1.30
CA CYS A 99 3.16 -0.74 1.05
C CYS A 99 3.88 -0.67 -0.32
N VAL A 100 4.68 -1.66 -0.67
CA VAL A 100 5.37 -1.73 -1.97
C VAL A 100 4.35 -1.89 -3.10
N ALA A 101 3.40 -2.81 -2.96
CA ALA A 101 2.40 -3.11 -3.98
C ALA A 101 1.47 -1.90 -4.24
N ASP A 102 0.93 -1.28 -3.19
CA ASP A 102 0.06 -0.11 -3.29
C ASP A 102 0.81 1.08 -3.92
N SER A 103 2.04 1.33 -3.50
CA SER A 103 2.85 2.41 -4.07
C SER A 103 3.16 2.18 -5.55
N PHE A 104 3.43 0.93 -5.95
CA PHE A 104 3.65 0.57 -7.34
C PHE A 104 2.37 0.76 -8.16
N ASP A 105 1.23 0.28 -7.68
CA ASP A 105 -0.07 0.51 -8.32
C ASP A 105 -0.37 2.00 -8.46
N ALA A 106 -0.19 2.78 -7.40
CA ALA A 106 -0.39 4.23 -7.41
C ALA A 106 0.52 4.97 -8.42
N MET A 107 1.70 4.43 -8.71
CA MET A 107 2.62 4.97 -9.72
C MET A 107 2.23 4.60 -11.15
N THR A 108 1.74 3.38 -11.35
CA THR A 108 1.50 2.81 -12.69
C THR A 108 0.05 2.90 -13.16
N SER A 109 -0.89 3.19 -12.25
CA SER A 109 -2.29 3.41 -12.56
C SER A 109 -2.59 4.85 -12.94
N LYS A 110 -3.46 5.04 -13.94
CA LYS A 110 -3.98 6.36 -14.33
C LYS A 110 -4.98 6.83 -13.28
N ARG A 111 -4.77 8.03 -12.74
CA ARG A 111 -5.72 8.69 -11.82
C ARG A 111 -6.27 9.97 -12.43
N CYS A 112 -7.41 10.46 -11.97
CA CYS A 112 -8.07 11.66 -12.52
C CYS A 112 -7.15 12.87 -12.64
N TYR A 113 -6.18 13.01 -11.72
CA TYR A 113 -5.28 14.15 -11.58
C TYR A 113 -3.80 13.81 -11.86
N LYS A 114 -3.48 12.57 -12.26
CA LYS A 114 -2.09 12.14 -12.48
C LYS A 114 -1.98 11.09 -13.58
N LYS A 115 -1.07 11.35 -14.54
CA LYS A 115 -0.71 10.34 -15.54
C LYS A 115 0.08 9.20 -14.89
N ALA A 116 -0.17 7.97 -15.33
CA ALA A 116 0.64 6.83 -14.95
C ALA A 116 2.11 7.03 -15.33
N PHE A 117 3.02 6.65 -14.44
CA PHE A 117 4.44 6.61 -14.79
C PHE A 117 4.73 5.40 -15.71
N PRO A 118 5.66 5.55 -16.64
CA PRO A 118 6.23 4.41 -17.34
C PRO A 118 6.83 3.39 -16.36
N LEU A 119 6.80 2.11 -16.71
CA LEU A 119 7.24 1.01 -15.84
C LEU A 119 8.69 1.20 -15.34
N ASN A 120 9.60 1.62 -16.23
CA ASN A 120 10.98 1.90 -15.88
C ASN A 120 11.13 3.03 -14.83
N VAL A 121 10.27 4.05 -14.90
CA VAL A 121 10.28 5.17 -13.93
C VAL A 121 9.76 4.68 -12.57
N ALA A 122 8.69 3.90 -12.54
CA ALA A 122 8.16 3.32 -11.31
C ALA A 122 9.19 2.39 -10.65
N ARG A 123 9.86 1.54 -11.44
CA ARG A 123 10.95 0.66 -11.00
C ARG A 123 12.09 1.45 -10.33
N GLU A 124 12.59 2.50 -10.99
CA GLU A 124 13.67 3.35 -10.44
C GLU A 124 13.26 4.04 -9.14
N LYS A 125 12.00 4.50 -9.03
CA LYS A 125 11.49 5.12 -7.80
C LYS A 125 11.46 4.13 -6.64
N LEU A 126 11.05 2.88 -6.87
CA LEU A 126 11.10 1.84 -5.84
C LEU A 126 12.54 1.64 -5.32
N LEU A 127 13.52 1.55 -6.24
CA LEU A 127 14.94 1.38 -5.87
C LEU A 127 15.50 2.59 -5.11
N GLN A 128 15.15 3.82 -5.50
CA GLN A 128 15.59 5.05 -4.83
C GLN A 128 15.07 5.18 -3.40
N ASP A 129 13.89 4.62 -3.13
CA ASP A 129 13.22 4.68 -1.82
C ASP A 129 13.40 3.39 -0.99
N ALA A 130 14.19 2.43 -1.47
CA ALA A 130 14.61 1.25 -0.71
C ALA A 130 15.41 1.68 0.54
N GLY A 131 15.03 1.12 1.69
CA GLY A 131 15.61 1.51 2.99
C GLY A 131 15.09 2.83 3.56
N LYS A 132 14.23 3.54 2.83
CA LYS A 132 13.55 4.76 3.27
C LYS A 132 12.05 4.49 3.45
N GLN A 133 11.27 4.60 2.38
CA GLN A 133 9.86 4.27 2.41
C GLN A 133 9.65 2.75 2.48
N PHE A 134 10.43 1.99 1.74
CA PHE A 134 10.24 0.56 1.55
C PHE A 134 11.32 -0.28 2.20
N ASP A 135 10.93 -1.48 2.59
CA ASP A 135 11.86 -2.54 2.95
C ASP A 135 12.77 -2.88 1.75
N PRO A 136 14.10 -2.76 1.86
CA PRO A 136 15.01 -2.95 0.74
C PRO A 136 14.95 -4.38 0.17
N ASP A 137 14.83 -5.40 1.01
CA ASP A 137 14.79 -6.80 0.56
C ASP A 137 13.52 -7.07 -0.26
N LEU A 138 12.40 -6.49 0.15
CA LEU A 138 11.14 -6.59 -0.60
C LEU A 138 11.22 -5.85 -1.92
N VAL A 139 11.83 -4.66 -1.96
CA VAL A 139 12.03 -3.92 -3.21
C VAL A 139 12.86 -4.72 -4.20
N TYR A 140 14.00 -5.28 -3.77
CA TYR A 140 14.85 -6.07 -4.67
C TYR A 140 14.12 -7.30 -5.21
N LYS A 141 13.34 -8.00 -4.37
CA LYS A 141 12.52 -9.12 -4.82
C LYS A 141 11.41 -8.71 -5.77
N PHE A 142 10.74 -7.59 -5.50
CA PHE A 142 9.69 -7.06 -6.37
C PHE A 142 10.24 -6.68 -7.74
N VAL A 143 11.39 -5.99 -7.77
CA VAL A 143 12.07 -5.60 -9.01
C VAL A 143 12.56 -6.83 -9.79
N GLU A 144 13.08 -7.86 -9.13
CA GLU A 144 13.41 -9.15 -9.76
C GLU A 144 12.18 -9.77 -10.46
N CYS A 145 11.01 -9.73 -9.80
CA CYS A 145 9.75 -10.22 -10.38
C CYS A 145 9.24 -9.36 -11.56
N LEU A 146 9.51 -8.06 -11.56
CA LEU A 146 9.24 -7.19 -12.71
C LEU A 146 10.17 -7.51 -13.88
N ASP A 147 11.48 -7.63 -13.62
CA ASP A 147 12.50 -7.82 -14.64
C ASP A 147 12.41 -9.18 -15.33
N ASN A 148 11.96 -10.22 -14.63
CA ASN A 148 11.75 -11.57 -15.18
C ASN A 148 10.34 -11.81 -15.73
N GLY A 149 9.45 -10.79 -15.69
CA GLY A 149 8.10 -10.88 -16.21
C GLY A 149 7.09 -11.64 -15.34
N THR A 150 7.45 -12.00 -14.10
CA THR A 150 6.50 -12.60 -13.14
C THR A 150 5.39 -11.62 -12.76
N ILE A 151 5.72 -10.32 -12.67
CA ILE A 151 4.76 -9.24 -12.48
C ILE A 151 4.64 -8.47 -13.80
N THR A 152 3.42 -8.34 -14.31
CA THR A 152 3.09 -7.59 -15.51
C THR A 152 1.97 -6.61 -15.23
N LEU A 153 1.97 -5.46 -15.93
CA LEU A 153 0.86 -4.52 -15.86
C LEU A 153 -0.28 -5.02 -16.74
N VAL A 154 -1.48 -5.11 -16.19
CA VAL A 154 -2.71 -5.35 -16.95
C VAL A 154 -3.07 -4.07 -17.70
N LYS A 155 -3.22 -4.15 -19.02
CA LYS A 155 -3.67 -3.02 -19.83
C LYS A 155 -5.16 -2.76 -19.53
N ALA A 156 -5.51 -1.49 -19.32
CA ALA A 156 -6.89 -1.07 -19.00
C ALA A 156 -7.95 -1.41 -20.06
N GLU A 157 -7.57 -2.01 -21.17
CA GLU A 157 -8.48 -2.44 -22.27
C GLU A 157 -8.98 -3.88 -22.08
N GLU A 158 -8.54 -4.59 -21.03
CA GLU A 158 -8.87 -6.00 -20.78
C GLU A 158 -9.81 -6.23 -19.58
N ILE A 159 -10.44 -5.15 -19.04
CA ILE A 159 -11.39 -5.22 -17.92
C ILE A 159 -12.78 -4.79 -18.35
#